data_da93b54550db8fd8f59dd8c0af41b8fe
#
_entry.id   da93b54550db8fd8f59dd8c0af41b8fe
#
_cell.length_a   1.000
_cell.length_b   1.000
_cell.length_c   1.000
_cell.angle_alpha   90.00
_cell.angle_beta   90.00
_cell.angle_gamma   90.00
#
_symmetry.space_group_name_H-M   'P 1'
#
loop_
_entity.id
_entity.type
_entity.pdbx_description
1 polymer ?
#
loop_
_entity_poly.entity_id
_entity_poly.type
_entity_poly.pdbx_seq_one_letter_code
_entity_poly.pdbx_strand_id
1 'polypeptide(L)'
;MPWGFFQSHFPYTIFYMKNDCPCGSAMPKFILTVEGCLRIGMVHLHSELVMPGDEPIGGGFFDVDYISNRLILYRQSHDYGVPRWHLVETLRVPKDYRGYTIKYIYDDGWHEDYNVSDSLPIEYYDDKDNN
;
A
#
# COMPACT_ATOMS: atom_id res chain seq x y z
N MET A 1 12.09 5.50 -17.28
CA MET A 1 12.00 4.82 -16.06
C MET A 1 10.89 5.34 -15.18
N PRO A 2 10.13 4.49 -14.76
CA PRO A 2 8.94 4.84 -13.98
C PRO A 2 9.21 5.50 -12.64
N TRP A 3 10.27 5.13 -11.97
CA TRP A 3 10.49 5.64 -10.62
C TRP A 3 10.85 7.11 -10.59
N GLY A 4 11.69 7.54 -11.55
CA GLY A 4 12.18 8.91 -11.54
C GLY A 4 11.13 9.93 -11.87
N PHE A 5 10.08 9.56 -12.57
CA PHE A 5 9.06 10.54 -12.91
C PHE A 5 7.85 10.50 -12.00
N PHE A 6 7.77 9.55 -11.11
CA PHE A 6 6.76 9.64 -10.07
C PHE A 6 7.10 10.86 -9.22
N GLN A 7 6.17 11.79 -9.19
CA GLN A 7 6.31 12.96 -8.35
C GLN A 7 5.83 12.56 -6.97
N SER A 8 6.63 11.74 -6.32
CA SER A 8 6.29 11.27 -4.99
C SER A 8 6.16 12.46 -4.05
N HIS A 9 5.18 12.39 -3.17
CA HIS A 9 4.99 13.40 -2.14
C HIS A 9 5.91 13.18 -0.95
N PHE A 10 6.70 12.12 -1.03
CA PHE A 10 7.78 11.88 -0.10
C PHE A 10 9.07 12.45 -0.69
N PRO A 11 10.05 12.81 0.12
CA PRO A 11 11.28 13.40 -0.38
C PRO A 11 12.12 12.45 -1.23
N TYR A 12 11.70 11.20 -1.34
CA TYR A 12 12.39 10.18 -2.12
C TYR A 12 11.36 9.22 -2.69
N THR A 13 11.72 8.54 -3.78
CA THR A 13 10.84 7.55 -4.38
C THR A 13 10.92 6.23 -3.62
N ILE A 14 9.91 5.39 -3.79
CA ILE A 14 9.91 4.05 -3.23
C ILE A 14 11.15 3.28 -3.70
N PHE A 15 11.47 3.38 -4.98
CA PHE A 15 12.62 2.70 -5.54
C PHE A 15 13.92 3.13 -4.86
N TYR A 16 14.09 4.44 -4.70
CA TYR A 16 15.28 4.99 -4.07
C TYR A 16 15.42 4.49 -2.64
N MET A 17 14.35 4.56 -1.89
CA MET A 17 14.36 4.13 -0.50
C MET A 17 14.71 2.66 -0.36
N LYS A 18 14.18 1.83 -1.24
CA LYS A 18 14.43 0.40 -1.20
C LYS A 18 15.91 0.08 -1.33
N ASN A 19 16.64 0.86 -2.12
CA ASN A 19 18.06 0.62 -2.36
C ASN A 19 18.98 1.26 -1.34
N ASP A 20 18.58 2.40 -0.80
CA ASP A 20 19.48 3.24 -0.01
C ASP A 20 18.98 3.48 1.40
N CYS A 21 17.87 2.91 1.78
CA CYS A 21 17.28 3.17 3.07
C CYS A 21 18.17 2.67 4.20
N PRO A 22 18.55 3.53 5.14
CA PRO A 22 19.24 3.08 6.34
C PRO A 22 18.31 2.17 7.15
N CYS A 23 18.90 1.19 7.79
CA CYS A 23 18.17 0.29 8.64
C CYS A 23 17.46 1.08 9.75
N GLY A 24 16.18 0.85 9.93
CA GLY A 24 15.41 1.50 10.96
C GLY A 24 14.74 2.80 10.55
N SER A 25 14.96 3.26 9.32
CA SER A 25 14.26 4.45 8.84
C SER A 25 12.81 4.14 8.54
N ALA A 26 11.92 5.08 8.89
CA ALA A 26 10.50 4.95 8.57
C ALA A 26 10.30 5.12 7.06
N MET A 27 9.43 4.30 6.49
CA MET A 27 9.11 4.31 5.07
C MET A 27 7.61 4.13 4.89
N PRO A 28 7.04 4.61 3.76
CA PRO A 28 5.63 4.42 3.47
C PRO A 28 5.36 2.95 3.12
N LYS A 29 4.73 2.24 4.01
CA LYS A 29 4.46 0.81 3.88
C LYS A 29 2.99 0.52 4.00
N PHE A 30 2.56 -0.59 3.40
CA PHE A 30 1.20 -1.07 3.61
C PHE A 30 1.21 -2.57 3.83
N ILE A 31 0.16 -3.03 4.48
CA ILE A 31 -0.22 -4.45 4.47
C ILE A 31 -1.66 -4.57 4.04
N LEU A 32 -2.00 -5.73 3.49
CA LEU A 32 -3.37 -6.10 3.17
C LEU A 32 -3.73 -7.28 4.04
N THR A 33 -4.88 -7.21 4.70
CA THR A 33 -5.34 -8.34 5.52
C THR A 33 -6.36 -9.18 4.77
N VAL A 34 -6.58 -10.40 5.25
CA VAL A 34 -7.55 -11.31 4.65
C VAL A 34 -8.97 -10.74 4.69
N GLU A 35 -9.25 -9.87 5.66
CA GLU A 35 -10.54 -9.20 5.76
C GLU A 35 -10.66 -7.99 4.83
N GLY A 36 -9.61 -7.68 4.11
CA GLY A 36 -9.62 -6.59 3.16
C GLY A 36 -9.14 -5.26 3.72
N CYS A 37 -8.66 -5.21 4.94
CA CYS A 37 -8.14 -3.96 5.49
C CYS A 37 -6.82 -3.61 4.84
N LEU A 38 -6.74 -2.41 4.31
CA LEU A 38 -5.50 -1.83 3.82
C LEU A 38 -4.95 -0.97 4.94
N ARG A 39 -3.88 -1.44 5.57
CA ARG A 39 -3.20 -0.71 6.63
C ARG A 39 -2.03 0.02 6.04
N ILE A 40 -1.96 1.31 6.25
CA ILE A 40 -0.97 2.19 5.63
C ILE A 40 -0.30 3.03 6.72
N GLY A 41 1.00 3.19 6.61
CA GLY A 41 1.69 4.08 7.55
C GLY A 41 3.16 4.26 7.23
N MET A 42 3.74 5.27 7.85
CA MET A 42 5.18 5.52 7.84
C MET A 42 5.77 4.77 9.01
N VAL A 43 6.20 3.54 8.77
CA VAL A 43 6.69 2.66 9.82
C VAL A 43 8.03 2.05 9.44
N HIS A 44 8.75 1.57 10.43
CA HIS A 44 10.03 0.90 10.19
C HIS A 44 9.84 -0.51 9.66
N LEU A 45 8.86 -1.22 10.21
CA LEU A 45 8.59 -2.60 9.83
C LEU A 45 7.13 -2.75 9.44
N HIS A 46 6.87 -3.59 8.45
CA HIS A 46 5.49 -3.88 8.05
C HIS A 46 4.67 -4.42 9.22
N SER A 47 5.31 -5.16 10.12
CA SER A 47 4.61 -5.74 11.28
C SER A 47 3.99 -4.69 12.20
N GLU A 48 4.48 -3.46 12.16
CA GLU A 48 3.91 -2.38 12.97
C GLU A 48 2.52 -1.98 12.50
N LEU A 49 2.14 -2.39 11.29
CA LEU A 49 0.80 -2.14 10.74
C LEU A 49 -0.18 -3.26 11.05
N VAL A 50 0.29 -4.35 11.62
CA VAL A 50 -0.55 -5.49 11.93
C VAL A 50 -1.20 -5.29 13.29
N MET A 51 -2.53 -5.29 13.30
CA MET A 51 -3.30 -5.16 14.53
C MET A 51 -3.64 -6.54 15.09
N PRO A 52 -3.93 -6.63 16.41
CA PRO A 52 -4.37 -7.91 16.96
C PRO A 52 -5.56 -8.47 16.18
N GLY A 53 -5.47 -9.73 15.80
CA GLY A 53 -6.51 -10.38 15.02
C GLY A 53 -6.37 -10.26 13.51
N ASP A 54 -5.47 -9.42 13.02
CA ASP A 54 -5.23 -9.31 11.58
C ASP A 54 -4.51 -10.56 11.07
N GLU A 55 -4.88 -10.96 9.86
CA GLU A 55 -4.15 -11.99 9.13
C GLU A 55 -3.64 -11.35 7.84
N PRO A 56 -2.35 -10.97 7.78
CA PRO A 56 -1.81 -10.35 6.58
C PRO A 56 -1.74 -11.33 5.41
N ILE A 57 -2.12 -10.87 4.23
CA ILE A 57 -2.03 -11.65 2.99
C ILE A 57 -1.19 -10.96 1.93
N GLY A 58 -0.40 -10.02 2.35
CA GLY A 58 0.56 -9.35 1.49
C GLY A 58 0.87 -7.96 1.98
N GLY A 59 1.91 -7.38 1.42
CA GLY A 59 2.31 -6.04 1.79
C GLY A 59 3.23 -5.43 0.74
N GLY A 60 3.64 -4.20 1.00
CA GLY A 60 4.52 -3.50 0.09
C GLY A 60 4.72 -2.06 0.54
N PHE A 61 4.95 -1.22 -0.43
CA PHE A 61 5.15 0.21 -0.21
C PHE A 61 4.03 0.98 -0.89
N PHE A 62 3.80 2.21 -0.46
CA PHE A 62 2.79 3.04 -1.10
C PHE A 62 3.32 4.44 -1.33
N ASP A 63 2.67 5.13 -2.24
CA ASP A 63 2.87 6.54 -2.50
C ASP A 63 1.51 7.18 -2.73
N VAL A 64 1.42 8.48 -2.53
CA VAL A 64 0.16 9.21 -2.72
C VAL A 64 0.39 10.33 -3.73
N ASP A 65 -0.43 10.32 -4.76
CA ASP A 65 -0.46 11.41 -5.73
C ASP A 65 -1.65 12.30 -5.39
N TYR A 66 -1.37 13.38 -4.67
CA TYR A 66 -2.41 14.29 -4.22
C TYR A 66 -2.99 15.15 -5.35
N ILE A 67 -2.25 15.29 -6.45
CA ILE A 67 -2.73 16.07 -7.60
C ILE A 67 -3.82 15.28 -8.33
N SER A 68 -3.61 14.00 -8.52
CA SER A 68 -4.53 13.13 -9.23
C SER A 68 -5.46 12.35 -8.31
N ASN A 69 -5.34 12.54 -6.99
CA ASN A 69 -6.08 11.77 -5.99
C ASN A 69 -5.92 10.27 -6.24
N ARG A 70 -4.70 9.82 -6.23
CA ARG A 70 -4.39 8.41 -6.49
C ARG A 70 -3.50 7.85 -5.40
N LEU A 71 -3.90 6.70 -4.88
CA LEU A 71 -3.08 5.93 -3.96
C LEU A 71 -2.42 4.82 -4.76
N ILE A 72 -1.10 4.79 -4.75
CA ILE A 72 -0.33 3.85 -5.55
C ILE A 72 0.34 2.85 -4.61
N LEU A 73 0.08 1.58 -4.82
CA LEU A 73 0.60 0.50 -4.00
C LEU A 73 1.62 -0.30 -4.84
N TYR A 74 2.74 -0.62 -4.23
CA TYR A 74 3.81 -1.37 -4.88
C TYR A 74 3.99 -2.71 -4.18
N ARG A 75 4.29 -3.75 -4.94
CA ARG A 75 4.30 -5.12 -4.42
C ARG A 75 5.44 -5.46 -3.47
N GLN A 76 6.37 -4.63 -3.24
CA GLN A 76 7.61 -4.92 -2.53
C GLN A 76 7.38 -5.19 -1.05
N SER A 77 7.50 -6.44 -0.63
CA SER A 77 7.58 -6.81 0.77
C SER A 77 8.27 -8.15 0.91
N HIS A 78 9.29 -8.20 1.74
CA HIS A 78 9.99 -9.45 2.03
C HIS A 78 9.24 -10.28 3.07
N ASP A 79 8.47 -9.63 3.94
CA ASP A 79 7.88 -10.31 5.09
C ASP A 79 6.51 -10.91 4.76
N TYR A 80 5.74 -10.25 3.89
CA TYR A 80 4.34 -10.63 3.69
C TYR A 80 4.03 -11.02 2.25
N GLY A 81 5.00 -10.87 1.35
CA GLY A 81 4.84 -11.27 -0.04
C GLY A 81 3.93 -10.37 -0.85
N VAL A 82 3.57 -10.85 -2.03
CA VAL A 82 2.71 -10.12 -2.97
C VAL A 82 1.27 -10.18 -2.46
N PRO A 83 0.59 -9.04 -2.39
CA PRO A 83 -0.81 -9.02 -1.94
C PRO A 83 -1.70 -9.90 -2.80
N ARG A 84 -2.50 -10.72 -2.14
CA ARG A 84 -3.40 -11.66 -2.80
C ARG A 84 -4.80 -11.05 -2.91
N TRP A 85 -4.96 -10.14 -3.84
CA TRP A 85 -6.21 -9.39 -4.02
C TRP A 85 -7.41 -10.29 -4.29
N HIS A 86 -7.17 -11.45 -4.90
CA HIS A 86 -8.26 -12.36 -5.22
C HIS A 86 -8.93 -12.98 -4.00
N LEU A 87 -8.34 -12.86 -2.83
CA LEU A 87 -8.92 -13.35 -1.59
C LEU A 87 -9.80 -12.31 -0.88
N VAL A 88 -9.80 -11.08 -1.37
CA VAL A 88 -10.49 -9.97 -0.72
C VAL A 88 -11.82 -9.71 -1.41
N GLU A 89 -12.90 -9.63 -0.63
CA GLU A 89 -14.22 -9.33 -1.16
C GLU A 89 -14.56 -7.85 -1.13
N THR A 90 -14.10 -7.15 -0.11
CA THR A 90 -14.32 -5.71 0.05
C THR A 90 -13.03 -5.11 0.58
N LEU A 91 -12.59 -4.06 -0.07
CA LEU A 91 -11.39 -3.35 0.36
C LEU A 91 -11.77 -2.28 1.38
N ARG A 92 -11.08 -2.26 2.50
CA ARG A 92 -11.29 -1.26 3.56
C ARG A 92 -10.09 -0.35 3.61
N VAL A 93 -10.34 0.92 3.36
CA VAL A 93 -9.31 1.93 3.15
C VAL A 93 -9.46 3.02 4.19
N PRO A 94 -8.36 3.62 4.67
CA PRO A 94 -8.48 4.77 5.57
C PRO A 94 -9.33 5.86 4.94
N LYS A 95 -10.20 6.47 5.72
CA LYS A 95 -11.15 7.47 5.19
C LYS A 95 -10.46 8.69 4.60
N ASP A 96 -9.21 8.93 4.95
CA ASP A 96 -8.44 10.03 4.38
C ASP A 96 -8.28 9.91 2.87
N TYR A 97 -8.44 8.72 2.34
CA TYR A 97 -8.32 8.46 0.91
C TYR A 97 -9.67 8.28 0.22
N ARG A 98 -10.73 8.77 0.84
CA ARG A 98 -12.04 8.74 0.21
C ARG A 98 -12.01 9.54 -1.09
N GLY A 99 -12.48 8.92 -2.16
CA GLY A 99 -12.46 9.54 -3.48
C GLY A 99 -11.18 9.31 -4.27
N TYR A 100 -10.19 8.67 -3.68
CA TYR A 100 -8.96 8.32 -4.39
C TYR A 100 -9.17 7.07 -5.22
N THR A 101 -8.53 7.01 -6.38
CA THR A 101 -8.37 5.75 -7.09
C THR A 101 -7.21 5.00 -6.46
N ILE A 102 -7.29 3.68 -6.46
CA ILE A 102 -6.27 2.83 -5.85
C ILE A 102 -5.70 1.91 -6.92
N LYS A 103 -4.42 2.07 -7.17
CA LYS A 103 -3.74 1.32 -8.20
C LYS A 103 -2.63 0.49 -7.58
N TYR A 104 -2.54 -0.77 -7.99
CA TYR A 104 -1.48 -1.66 -7.56
C TYR A 104 -0.54 -1.93 -8.72
N ILE A 105 0.74 -1.69 -8.52
CA ILE A 105 1.76 -1.83 -9.54
C ILE A 105 2.55 -3.10 -9.31
N TYR A 106 2.52 -3.98 -10.30
CA TYR A 106 3.35 -5.16 -10.33
C TYR A 106 4.71 -4.80 -10.92
N ASP A 107 5.74 -5.38 -10.36
CA ASP A 107 7.12 -5.05 -10.73
C ASP A 107 7.87 -6.28 -11.24
N ASP A 108 7.16 -7.20 -11.89
CA ASP A 108 7.76 -8.45 -12.34
C ASP A 108 7.78 -8.61 -13.86
N GLY A 109 7.24 -7.66 -14.59
CA GLY A 109 7.18 -7.72 -16.04
C GLY A 109 6.19 -8.75 -16.60
N TRP A 110 5.52 -9.48 -15.75
CA TRP A 110 4.58 -10.52 -16.17
C TRP A 110 3.13 -10.10 -16.03
N HIS A 111 2.84 -9.15 -15.13
CA HIS A 111 1.48 -8.73 -14.84
C HIS A 111 1.30 -7.27 -15.20
N GLU A 112 0.11 -6.95 -15.67
CA GLU A 112 -0.28 -5.56 -15.86
C GLU A 112 -0.63 -4.95 -14.52
N ASP A 113 -0.59 -3.63 -14.46
CA ASP A 113 -1.04 -2.91 -13.29
C ASP A 113 -2.49 -3.24 -13.00
N TYR A 114 -2.81 -3.36 -11.73
CA TYR A 114 -4.13 -3.74 -11.28
C TYR A 114 -4.83 -2.53 -10.68
N ASN A 115 -5.96 -2.17 -11.25
CA ASN A 115 -6.75 -1.06 -10.72
C ASN A 115 -7.71 -1.63 -9.66
N VAL A 116 -7.27 -1.55 -8.43
CA VAL A 116 -7.99 -2.13 -7.30
C VAL A 116 -9.36 -1.49 -7.14
N SER A 117 -9.43 -0.17 -7.32
CA SER A 117 -10.68 0.56 -7.12
C SER A 117 -11.77 0.23 -8.14
N ASP A 118 -11.39 -0.37 -9.28
CA ASP A 118 -12.39 -0.81 -10.26
C ASP A 118 -12.83 -2.26 -10.03
N SER A 119 -12.08 -2.99 -9.23
CA SER A 119 -12.26 -4.44 -9.08
C SER A 119 -12.95 -4.83 -7.79
N LEU A 120 -12.86 -4.00 -6.77
CA LEU A 120 -13.37 -4.32 -5.44
C LEU A 120 -14.25 -3.20 -4.92
N PRO A 121 -15.37 -3.53 -4.25
CA PRO A 121 -16.09 -2.54 -3.48
C PRO A 121 -15.19 -1.96 -2.39
N ILE A 122 -15.35 -0.67 -2.10
CA ILE A 122 -14.51 0.00 -1.13
C ILE A 122 -15.36 0.52 0.01
N GLU A 123 -14.94 0.25 1.23
CA GLU A 123 -15.45 0.85 2.44
C GLU A 123 -14.34 1.68 3.07
N TYR A 124 -14.71 2.70 3.81
CA TYR A 124 -13.72 3.58 4.43
C TYR A 124 -13.82 3.49 5.93
N TYR A 125 -12.68 3.44 6.60
CA TYR A 125 -12.62 3.37 8.05
C TYR A 125 -11.85 4.56 8.61
N ASP A 126 -12.14 4.88 9.87
CA ASP A 126 -11.41 5.90 10.59
C ASP A 126 -10.29 5.23 11.37
N ASP A 127 -9.05 5.62 11.10
CA ASP A 127 -7.89 5.06 11.80
C ASP A 127 -7.99 5.19 13.31
N LYS A 128 -8.66 6.24 13.79
CA LYS A 128 -8.81 6.45 15.21
C LYS A 128 -9.67 5.37 15.87
N ASP A 129 -10.54 4.74 15.11
CA ASP A 129 -11.42 3.70 15.61
C ASP A 129 -10.72 2.35 15.74
N ASN A 130 -9.52 2.25 15.23
CA ASN A 130 -8.75 1.00 15.23
C ASN A 130 -7.67 0.95 16.31
N ASN A 131 -7.62 1.94 17.13
CA ASN A 131 -6.63 1.99 18.21
C ASN A 131 -7.18 1.50 19.53
#